data_835c36023eb1bcabe7833826a22b80ab
#
_entry.id   835c36023eb1bcabe7833826a22b80ab
#
_cell.length_a   1.000
_cell.length_b   1.000
_cell.length_c   1.000
_cell.angle_alpha   90.00
_cell.angle_beta   90.00
_cell.angle_gamma   90.00
#
_symmetry.space_group_name_H-M   'P 1'
#
loop_
_entity.id
_entity.type
_entity.pdbx_description
1 polymer ?
#
loop_
_entity_poly.entity_id
_entity_poly.type
_entity_poly.pdbx_seq_one_letter_code
_entity_poly.pdbx_strand_id
1 'polypeptide(L)'
;LLTAEEKKQISKENLSSSQTYEMQLAHISSDELNYSEAEKQVIAIFTKMNSAYSLSTVTLKNEGVTEQEVAKISERLGELRGVDIDSDWDREYPMGDMLKTILGTVSSEKTGLPSSKVKSLLAQGYSLNDRVGTSYLEEQYENVLSGSKTVVQSQTNTKGQVIKNNETYPGK
;
A
#
# COMPACT_ATOMS: atom_id res chain seq x y z
N LEU A 1 11.84 25.93 -4.17
CA LEU A 1 11.32 26.11 -5.56
C LEU A 1 12.37 26.81 -6.41
N LEU A 2 12.60 26.33 -7.64
CA LEU A 2 13.55 26.95 -8.58
C LEU A 2 13.18 28.41 -8.89
N THR A 3 14.17 29.28 -8.89
CA THR A 3 14.05 30.69 -9.27
C THR A 3 13.77 30.85 -10.76
N ALA A 4 13.34 32.02 -11.18
CA ALA A 4 13.10 32.32 -12.60
C ALA A 4 14.38 32.24 -13.44
N GLU A 5 15.53 32.56 -12.87
CA GLU A 5 16.83 32.49 -13.52
C GLU A 5 17.30 31.06 -13.73
N GLU A 6 17.16 30.22 -12.71
CA GLU A 6 17.49 28.81 -12.80
C GLU A 6 16.59 28.04 -13.78
N LYS A 7 15.30 28.37 -13.87
CA LYS A 7 14.41 27.83 -14.91
C LYS A 7 14.88 28.18 -16.31
N LYS A 8 15.41 29.42 -16.52
CA LYS A 8 15.99 29.84 -17.80
C LYS A 8 17.29 29.08 -18.08
N GLN A 9 18.13 28.90 -17.08
CA GLN A 9 19.38 28.15 -17.20
C GLN A 9 19.11 26.68 -17.58
N ILE A 10 18.18 26.02 -16.91
CA ILE A 10 17.75 24.63 -17.22
C ILE A 10 17.34 24.51 -18.69
N SER A 11 16.52 25.46 -19.18
CA SER A 11 16.08 25.49 -20.59
C SER A 11 17.20 25.77 -21.56
N LYS A 12 18.16 26.62 -21.20
CA LYS A 12 19.28 27.03 -22.07
C LYS A 12 20.35 25.93 -22.18
N GLU A 13 20.61 25.24 -21.08
CA GLU A 13 21.68 24.24 -21.00
C GLU A 13 21.15 22.80 -21.21
N ASN A 14 19.84 22.61 -21.44
CA ASN A 14 19.19 21.32 -21.60
C ASN A 14 19.55 20.32 -20.47
N LEU A 15 19.51 20.80 -19.22
CA LEU A 15 19.86 19.96 -18.06
C LEU A 15 18.96 18.75 -17.94
N SER A 16 19.55 17.65 -17.55
CA SER A 16 18.81 16.41 -17.29
C SER A 16 17.89 16.55 -16.06
N SER A 17 16.91 15.67 -15.95
CA SER A 17 16.02 15.62 -14.79
C SER A 17 16.78 15.46 -13.47
N SER A 18 17.88 14.69 -13.46
CA SER A 18 18.74 14.51 -12.27
C SER A 18 19.42 15.80 -11.87
N GLN A 19 20.01 16.53 -12.83
CA GLN A 19 20.66 17.81 -12.56
C GLN A 19 19.67 18.87 -12.08
N THR A 20 18.49 18.90 -12.68
CA THR A 20 17.40 19.78 -12.23
C THR A 20 16.98 19.46 -10.79
N TYR A 21 16.92 18.17 -10.43
CA TYR A 21 16.59 17.73 -9.10
C TYR A 21 17.70 18.09 -8.07
N GLU A 22 18.97 17.94 -8.44
CA GLU A 22 20.10 18.38 -7.59
C GLU A 22 20.06 19.87 -7.31
N MET A 23 19.75 20.69 -8.32
CA MET A 23 19.55 22.14 -8.12
C MET A 23 18.39 22.43 -7.15
N GLN A 24 17.29 21.68 -7.23
CA GLN A 24 16.18 21.82 -6.28
C GLN A 24 16.59 21.44 -4.86
N LEU A 25 17.37 20.37 -4.70
CA LEU A 25 17.88 19.95 -3.40
C LEU A 25 18.83 20.98 -2.77
N ALA A 26 19.63 21.67 -3.57
CA ALA A 26 20.55 22.70 -3.10
C ALA A 26 19.85 23.91 -2.44
N HIS A 27 18.55 24.10 -2.70
CA HIS A 27 17.74 25.13 -2.04
C HIS A 27 17.25 24.73 -0.65
N ILE A 28 17.44 23.47 -0.23
CA ILE A 28 16.98 22.99 1.08
C ILE A 28 18.11 23.23 2.09
N SER A 29 17.84 24.07 3.08
CA SER A 29 18.79 24.32 4.17
C SER A 29 18.75 23.20 5.21
N SER A 30 19.83 23.04 5.96
CA SER A 30 19.89 22.06 7.07
C SER A 30 18.82 22.33 8.14
N ASP A 31 18.44 23.58 8.33
CA ASP A 31 17.43 23.98 9.30
C ASP A 31 16.03 23.55 8.87
N GLU A 32 15.76 23.57 7.56
CA GLU A 32 14.50 23.08 6.99
C GLU A 32 14.34 21.54 7.08
N LEU A 33 15.42 20.81 7.33
CA LEU A 33 15.41 19.36 7.51
C LEU A 33 15.28 18.95 8.99
N ASN A 34 15.29 19.89 9.91
CA ASN A 34 15.22 19.63 11.34
C ASN A 34 13.76 19.44 11.81
N TYR A 35 13.16 18.34 11.39
CA TYR A 35 11.80 17.95 11.77
C TYR A 35 11.79 17.24 13.13
N SER A 36 10.79 17.55 13.94
CA SER A 36 10.44 16.76 15.14
C SER A 36 9.98 15.33 14.72
N GLU A 37 10.02 14.38 15.66
CA GLU A 37 9.59 13.01 15.38
C GLU A 37 8.11 12.94 14.94
N ALA A 38 7.25 13.79 15.47
CA ALA A 38 5.85 13.88 15.05
C ALA A 38 5.71 14.35 13.59
N GLU A 39 6.48 15.38 13.19
CA GLU A 39 6.49 15.87 11.82
C GLU A 39 7.04 14.83 10.84
N LYS A 40 8.10 14.11 11.22
CA LYS A 40 8.64 13.00 10.42
C LYS A 40 7.59 11.92 10.19
N GLN A 41 6.80 11.56 11.21
CA GLN A 41 5.70 10.61 11.05
C GLN A 41 4.63 11.11 10.08
N VAL A 42 4.23 12.38 10.18
CA VAL A 42 3.26 12.99 9.27
C VAL A 42 3.79 12.97 7.82
N ILE A 43 5.05 13.35 7.62
CA ILE A 43 5.69 13.33 6.30
C ILE A 43 5.73 11.91 5.73
N ALA A 44 6.08 10.92 6.55
CA ALA A 44 6.14 9.52 6.14
C ALA A 44 4.76 9.00 5.71
N ILE A 45 3.71 9.29 6.49
CA ILE A 45 2.32 8.92 6.15
C ILE A 45 1.90 9.62 4.85
N PHE A 46 2.12 10.93 4.74
CA PHE A 46 1.77 11.70 3.57
C PHE A 46 2.47 11.20 2.30
N THR A 47 3.75 10.86 2.40
CA THR A 47 4.52 10.30 1.28
C THR A 47 3.96 8.95 0.83
N LYS A 48 3.63 8.07 1.79
CA LYS A 48 2.99 6.78 1.51
C LYS A 48 1.63 6.97 0.83
N MET A 49 0.78 7.85 1.35
CA MET A 49 -0.53 8.13 0.75
C MET A 49 -0.42 8.65 -0.69
N ASN A 50 0.55 9.53 -0.95
CA ASN A 50 0.78 10.06 -2.30
C ASN A 50 1.41 9.04 -3.27
N SER A 51 1.97 7.96 -2.78
CA SER A 51 2.51 6.89 -3.64
C SER A 51 1.43 5.94 -4.18
N ALA A 52 0.20 6.05 -3.69
CA ALA A 52 -0.91 5.22 -4.15
C ALA A 52 -1.28 5.53 -5.61
N TYR A 53 -1.39 4.49 -6.42
CA TYR A 53 -1.96 4.59 -7.76
C TYR A 53 -3.49 4.54 -7.70
N SER A 54 -4.14 5.07 -8.74
CA SER A 54 -5.58 4.97 -8.89
C SER A 54 -6.03 3.49 -8.79
N LEU A 55 -7.03 3.23 -7.96
CA LEU A 55 -7.59 1.89 -7.72
C LEU A 55 -6.66 0.90 -7.04
N SER A 56 -5.56 1.36 -6.44
CA SER A 56 -4.71 0.53 -5.58
C SER A 56 -4.76 1.02 -4.14
N THR A 57 -4.55 0.09 -3.20
CA THR A 57 -4.38 0.40 -1.78
C THR A 57 -2.90 0.51 -1.43
N VAL A 58 -2.58 1.32 -0.45
CA VAL A 58 -1.22 1.42 0.11
C VAL A 58 -1.31 1.23 1.61
N THR A 59 -0.56 0.27 2.12
CA THR A 59 -0.50 0.00 3.55
C THR A 59 0.30 1.10 4.25
N LEU A 60 -0.35 1.82 5.13
CA LEU A 60 0.29 2.85 5.94
C LEU A 60 1.09 2.25 7.10
N LYS A 61 0.50 1.31 7.83
CA LYS A 61 1.12 0.60 8.95
C LYS A 61 0.52 -0.80 9.07
N ASN A 62 1.37 -1.83 9.10
CA ASN A 62 0.98 -3.24 9.28
C ASN A 62 1.78 -3.94 10.39
N GLU A 63 2.83 -3.33 10.92
CA GLU A 63 3.63 -3.87 12.01
C GLU A 63 3.46 -3.06 13.29
N GLY A 64 3.37 -3.74 14.44
CA GLY A 64 3.25 -3.10 15.74
C GLY A 64 2.00 -2.23 15.88
N VAL A 65 0.92 -2.58 15.21
CA VAL A 65 -0.38 -1.91 15.34
C VAL A 65 -0.99 -2.29 16.69
N THR A 66 -1.36 -1.31 17.48
CA THR A 66 -1.97 -1.51 18.79
C THR A 66 -3.49 -1.41 18.71
N GLU A 67 -4.19 -2.10 19.61
CA GLU A 67 -5.67 -2.03 19.70
C GLU A 67 -6.14 -0.59 19.93
N GLN A 68 -5.35 0.23 20.64
CA GLN A 68 -5.67 1.64 20.87
C GLN A 68 -5.58 2.48 19.58
N GLU A 69 -4.61 2.19 18.71
CA GLU A 69 -4.52 2.84 17.40
C GLU A 69 -5.70 2.44 16.52
N VAL A 70 -6.03 1.15 16.48
CA VAL A 70 -7.20 0.64 15.75
C VAL A 70 -8.48 1.33 16.23
N ALA A 71 -8.71 1.39 17.53
CA ALA A 71 -9.88 2.04 18.10
C ALA A 71 -9.98 3.52 17.71
N LYS A 72 -8.88 4.28 17.85
CA LYS A 72 -8.83 5.71 17.52
C LYS A 72 -9.08 5.98 16.03
N ILE A 73 -8.58 5.12 15.15
CA ILE A 73 -8.80 5.27 13.70
C ILE A 73 -10.24 4.87 13.36
N SER A 74 -10.74 3.76 13.92
CA SER A 74 -12.12 3.28 13.72
C SER A 74 -13.17 4.34 14.07
N GLU A 75 -12.97 5.06 15.18
CA GLU A 75 -13.86 6.16 15.60
C GLU A 75 -13.88 7.32 14.60
N ARG A 76 -12.81 7.49 13.82
CA ARG A 76 -12.61 8.61 12.89
C ARG A 76 -12.65 8.23 11.42
N LEU A 77 -12.96 6.99 11.06
CA LEU A 77 -13.02 6.57 9.66
C LEU A 77 -13.93 7.45 8.81
N GLY A 78 -15.02 7.95 9.37
CA GLY A 78 -15.91 8.88 8.68
C GLY A 78 -15.27 10.24 8.32
N GLU A 79 -14.22 10.66 9.02
CA GLU A 79 -13.45 11.89 8.79
C GLU A 79 -12.25 11.61 7.87
N LEU A 80 -11.65 10.42 7.96
CA LEU A 80 -10.45 10.00 7.26
C LEU A 80 -10.79 9.41 5.89
N ARG A 81 -10.99 10.27 4.91
CA ARG A 81 -11.38 9.85 3.56
C ARG A 81 -10.29 9.02 2.89
N GLY A 82 -10.66 7.86 2.40
CA GLY A 82 -9.74 6.95 1.69
C GLY A 82 -8.79 6.17 2.62
N VAL A 83 -9.03 6.23 3.94
CA VAL A 83 -8.35 5.38 4.92
C VAL A 83 -9.31 4.31 5.38
N ASP A 84 -8.83 3.08 5.49
CA ASP A 84 -9.58 1.94 6.00
C ASP A 84 -8.69 1.08 6.91
N ILE A 85 -9.31 0.22 7.69
CA ILE A 85 -8.63 -0.76 8.53
C ILE A 85 -9.00 -2.14 7.99
N ASP A 86 -7.97 -2.90 7.67
CA ASP A 86 -8.13 -4.27 7.20
C ASP A 86 -7.33 -5.22 8.08
N SER A 87 -7.72 -6.49 8.11
CA SER A 87 -6.96 -7.54 8.77
C SER A 87 -5.97 -8.14 7.78
N ASP A 88 -4.72 -8.19 8.19
CA ASP A 88 -3.64 -8.82 7.43
C ASP A 88 -3.28 -10.16 8.07
N TRP A 89 -2.63 -11.03 7.30
CA TRP A 89 -2.16 -12.32 7.76
C TRP A 89 -0.72 -12.55 7.29
N ASP A 90 0.00 -13.36 8.03
CA ASP A 90 1.34 -13.79 7.64
C ASP A 90 1.47 -15.31 7.73
N ARG A 91 2.33 -15.87 6.88
CA ARG A 91 2.55 -17.30 6.83
C ARG A 91 3.68 -17.69 7.80
N GLU A 92 3.33 -18.40 8.85
CA GLU A 92 4.29 -18.97 9.77
C GLU A 92 4.62 -20.42 9.43
N TYR A 93 5.88 -20.80 9.61
CA TYR A 93 6.35 -22.16 9.47
C TYR A 93 6.84 -22.67 10.84
N PRO A 94 5.95 -23.30 11.65
CA PRO A 94 6.29 -23.69 13.03
C PRO A 94 7.47 -24.67 13.13
N MET A 95 7.73 -25.42 12.05
CA MET A 95 8.85 -26.35 11.95
C MET A 95 10.07 -25.76 11.23
N GLY A 96 10.14 -24.44 11.12
CA GLY A 96 11.19 -23.72 10.39
C GLY A 96 11.19 -24.09 8.91
N ASP A 97 12.38 -24.36 8.37
CA ASP A 97 12.53 -24.69 6.94
C ASP A 97 12.13 -26.13 6.57
N MET A 98 11.80 -26.96 7.57
CA MET A 98 11.29 -28.29 7.33
C MET A 98 9.95 -28.23 6.58
N LEU A 99 9.82 -28.99 5.49
CA LEU A 99 8.68 -29.01 4.58
C LEU A 99 8.45 -27.74 3.77
N LYS A 100 9.18 -26.65 3.99
CA LYS A 100 9.03 -25.41 3.22
C LYS A 100 9.22 -25.64 1.72
N THR A 101 10.13 -26.54 1.36
CA THR A 101 10.37 -26.96 -0.04
C THR A 101 9.24 -27.79 -0.65
N ILE A 102 8.32 -28.30 0.17
CA ILE A 102 7.13 -29.03 -0.27
C ILE A 102 5.92 -28.10 -0.26
N LEU A 103 5.75 -27.38 0.86
CA LEU A 103 4.63 -26.45 1.04
C LEU A 103 4.74 -25.29 0.06
N GLY A 104 5.92 -24.75 -0.11
CA GLY A 104 6.12 -23.58 -0.97
C GLY A 104 6.12 -22.28 -0.19
N THR A 105 6.03 -21.20 -0.93
CA THR A 105 6.06 -19.83 -0.41
C THR A 105 4.87 -19.03 -0.94
N VAL A 106 4.54 -18.00 -0.19
CA VAL A 106 3.49 -17.01 -0.52
C VAL A 106 4.17 -15.69 -0.83
N SER A 107 3.62 -14.90 -1.75
CA SER A 107 4.10 -13.56 -2.02
C SER A 107 3.90 -12.65 -0.80
N SER A 108 4.77 -11.65 -0.64
CA SER A 108 4.57 -10.61 0.36
C SER A 108 3.61 -9.54 -0.14
N GLU A 109 2.99 -8.78 0.75
CA GLU A 109 2.20 -7.60 0.38
C GLU A 109 2.95 -6.63 -0.53
N LYS A 110 4.26 -6.46 -0.29
CA LYS A 110 5.15 -5.61 -1.12
C LYS A 110 5.31 -6.11 -2.54
N THR A 111 5.39 -7.43 -2.73
CA THR A 111 5.56 -8.06 -4.04
C THR A 111 4.23 -8.26 -4.75
N GLY A 112 3.15 -8.44 -3.99
CA GLY A 112 1.82 -8.66 -4.52
C GLY A 112 1.74 -9.83 -5.49
N LEU A 113 0.92 -9.69 -6.52
CA LEU A 113 0.74 -10.72 -7.54
C LEU A 113 2.01 -10.91 -8.39
N PRO A 114 2.46 -12.16 -8.64
CA PRO A 114 3.56 -12.43 -9.55
C PRO A 114 3.30 -11.87 -10.94
N SER A 115 4.26 -11.17 -11.54
CA SER A 115 4.12 -10.48 -12.83
C SER A 115 3.65 -11.40 -13.97
N SER A 116 4.06 -12.67 -13.93
CA SER A 116 3.63 -13.69 -14.91
C SER A 116 2.16 -14.06 -14.80
N LYS A 117 1.51 -13.87 -13.66
CA LYS A 117 0.13 -14.28 -13.35
C LYS A 117 -0.83 -13.13 -13.10
N VAL A 118 -0.36 -11.88 -13.10
CA VAL A 118 -1.17 -10.69 -12.78
C VAL A 118 -2.47 -10.68 -13.56
N LYS A 119 -2.43 -10.85 -14.88
CA LYS A 119 -3.64 -10.78 -15.72
C LYS A 119 -4.68 -11.84 -15.36
N SER A 120 -4.24 -13.08 -15.13
CA SER A 120 -5.14 -14.17 -14.80
C SER A 120 -5.73 -14.05 -13.40
N LEU A 121 -4.94 -13.61 -12.42
CA LEU A 121 -5.39 -13.43 -11.05
C LEU A 121 -6.32 -12.21 -10.90
N LEU A 122 -6.05 -11.11 -11.58
CA LEU A 122 -6.97 -9.98 -11.64
C LEU A 122 -8.33 -10.36 -12.24
N ALA A 123 -8.33 -11.20 -13.28
CA ALA A 123 -9.57 -11.71 -13.87
C ALA A 123 -10.36 -12.63 -12.92
N GLN A 124 -9.70 -13.22 -11.92
CA GLN A 124 -10.30 -14.03 -10.85
C GLN A 124 -10.74 -13.19 -9.63
N GLY A 125 -10.54 -11.85 -9.68
CA GLY A 125 -10.95 -10.95 -8.61
C GLY A 125 -9.89 -10.68 -7.53
N TYR A 126 -8.63 -11.07 -7.77
CA TYR A 126 -7.53 -10.68 -6.90
C TYR A 126 -7.18 -9.20 -7.09
N SER A 127 -6.68 -8.57 -6.05
CA SER A 127 -6.09 -7.23 -6.09
C SER A 127 -4.59 -7.31 -6.30
N LEU A 128 -3.96 -6.25 -6.81
CA LEU A 128 -2.53 -6.25 -7.12
C LEU A 128 -1.64 -6.58 -5.92
N ASN A 129 -2.08 -6.19 -4.71
CA ASN A 129 -1.33 -6.39 -3.46
C ASN A 129 -1.72 -7.68 -2.74
N ASP A 130 -2.62 -8.49 -3.30
CA ASP A 130 -2.99 -9.75 -2.67
C ASP A 130 -1.80 -10.69 -2.58
N ARG A 131 -1.73 -11.41 -1.47
CA ARG A 131 -0.76 -12.48 -1.26
C ARG A 131 -1.28 -13.76 -1.90
N VAL A 132 -0.44 -14.41 -2.67
CA VAL A 132 -0.77 -15.64 -3.39
C VAL A 132 0.38 -16.63 -3.30
N GLY A 133 0.08 -17.91 -3.42
CA GLY A 133 1.08 -18.95 -3.50
C GLY A 133 1.97 -18.77 -4.73
N THR A 134 3.29 -18.83 -4.52
CA THR A 134 4.30 -18.59 -5.56
C THR A 134 5.06 -19.85 -5.94
N SER A 135 4.94 -20.91 -5.17
CA SER A 135 5.63 -22.17 -5.45
C SER A 135 4.93 -23.37 -4.80
N TYR A 136 5.16 -24.55 -5.36
CA TYR A 136 4.77 -25.87 -4.87
C TYR A 136 3.28 -25.98 -4.47
N LEU A 137 2.96 -26.50 -3.27
CA LEU A 137 1.58 -26.72 -2.85
C LEU A 137 0.80 -25.41 -2.65
N GLU A 138 1.44 -24.36 -2.15
CA GLU A 138 0.82 -23.04 -1.99
C GLU A 138 0.35 -22.49 -3.35
N GLU A 139 1.16 -22.65 -4.40
CA GLU A 139 0.81 -22.22 -5.74
C GLU A 139 -0.24 -23.12 -6.38
N GLN A 140 -0.09 -24.45 -6.22
CA GLN A 140 -0.96 -25.44 -6.86
C GLN A 140 -2.39 -25.42 -6.29
N TYR A 141 -2.53 -25.13 -5.00
CA TYR A 141 -3.81 -25.13 -4.30
C TYR A 141 -4.30 -23.72 -3.95
N GLU A 142 -3.74 -22.68 -4.56
CA GLU A 142 -4.12 -21.29 -4.31
C GLU A 142 -5.63 -21.06 -4.35
N ASN A 143 -6.30 -21.62 -5.35
CA ASN A 143 -7.75 -21.49 -5.53
C ASN A 143 -8.59 -22.13 -4.39
N VAL A 144 -7.99 -22.98 -3.58
CA VAL A 144 -8.63 -23.62 -2.41
C VAL A 144 -8.20 -22.90 -1.14
N LEU A 145 -6.92 -22.57 -1.04
CA LEU A 145 -6.32 -21.96 0.13
C LEU A 145 -6.71 -20.50 0.32
N SER A 146 -6.93 -19.76 -0.77
CA SER A 146 -7.36 -18.36 -0.71
C SER A 146 -8.77 -18.16 -0.16
N GLY A 147 -9.60 -19.21 -0.16
CA GLY A 147 -10.99 -19.08 0.23
C GLY A 147 -11.79 -18.14 -0.68
N SER A 148 -12.82 -17.52 -0.13
CA SER A 148 -13.60 -16.49 -0.82
C SER A 148 -13.60 -15.18 -0.04
N LYS A 149 -13.45 -14.08 -0.75
CA LYS A 149 -13.48 -12.74 -0.14
C LYS A 149 -14.90 -12.33 0.21
N THR A 150 -15.05 -11.61 1.32
CA THR A 150 -16.32 -10.91 1.61
C THR A 150 -16.55 -9.84 0.57
N VAL A 151 -17.75 -9.82 0.00
CA VAL A 151 -18.17 -8.77 -0.93
C VAL A 151 -19.03 -7.75 -0.18
N VAL A 152 -18.54 -6.54 -0.07
CA VAL A 152 -19.22 -5.42 0.59
C VAL A 152 -19.62 -4.38 -0.45
N GLN A 153 -20.90 -4.04 -0.48
CA GLN A 153 -21.40 -2.94 -1.30
C GLN A 153 -21.53 -1.67 -0.45
N SER A 154 -20.68 -0.70 -0.72
CA SER A 154 -20.67 0.58 -0.03
C SER A 154 -21.43 1.65 -0.81
N GLN A 155 -22.33 2.36 -0.15
CA GLN A 155 -22.97 3.56 -0.69
C GLN A 155 -22.24 4.79 -0.14
N THR A 156 -21.81 5.66 -1.05
CA THR A 156 -21.11 6.89 -0.69
C THR A 156 -21.95 8.12 -1.03
N ASN A 157 -21.82 9.19 -0.25
CA ASN A 157 -22.39 10.50 -0.58
C ASN A 157 -21.51 11.22 -1.62
N THR A 158 -21.98 12.37 -2.09
CA THR A 158 -21.27 13.23 -3.05
C THR A 158 -19.91 13.74 -2.52
N LYS A 159 -19.66 13.64 -1.22
CA LYS A 159 -18.41 14.01 -0.56
C LYS A 159 -17.45 12.83 -0.39
N GLY A 160 -17.80 11.63 -0.90
CA GLY A 160 -16.99 10.42 -0.79
C GLY A 160 -17.04 9.74 0.57
N GLN A 161 -17.97 10.12 1.46
CA GLN A 161 -18.13 9.46 2.75
C GLN A 161 -19.06 8.24 2.61
N VAL A 162 -18.69 7.13 3.22
CA VAL A 162 -19.51 5.92 3.24
C VAL A 162 -20.74 6.18 4.13
N ILE A 163 -21.93 6.06 3.54
CA ILE A 163 -23.21 6.21 4.27
C ILE A 163 -23.69 4.86 4.79
N LYS A 164 -23.49 3.81 4.00
CA LYS A 164 -23.98 2.48 4.30
C LYS A 164 -23.10 1.41 3.67
N ASN A 165 -22.77 0.40 4.46
CA ASN A 165 -22.13 -0.83 3.99
C ASN A 165 -23.14 -1.96 4.09
N ASN A 166 -23.33 -2.70 2.99
CA ASN A 166 -24.09 -3.93 2.97
C ASN A 166 -23.14 -5.06 2.63
N GLU A 167 -22.97 -6.01 3.52
CA GLU A 167 -22.30 -7.26 3.22
C GLU A 167 -23.21 -8.12 2.34
N THR A 168 -22.81 -8.33 1.10
CA THR A 168 -23.61 -9.04 0.11
C THR A 168 -23.32 -10.55 0.14
N TYR A 169 -22.03 -10.89 0.28
CA TYR A 169 -21.58 -12.27 0.40
C TYR A 169 -20.49 -12.35 1.48
N PRO A 170 -20.70 -13.15 2.55
CA PRO A 170 -19.66 -13.36 3.55
C PRO A 170 -18.52 -14.18 2.95
N GLY A 171 -17.29 -13.85 3.31
CA GLY A 171 -16.10 -14.65 3.00
C GLY A 171 -16.12 -16.01 3.70
N LYS A 172 -15.40 -16.98 3.14
CA LYS A 172 -15.22 -18.33 3.71
C LYS A 172 -13.75 -18.70 3.74
#